data_13075def9b9e43836c7c5bb8ff4bbfb8
#
_entry.id   13075def9b9e43836c7c5bb8ff4bbfb8
#
_cell.length_a   1.000
_cell.length_b   1.000
_cell.length_c   1.000
_cell.angle_alpha   90.00
_cell.angle_beta   90.00
_cell.angle_gamma   90.00
#
_symmetry.space_group_name_H-M   'P 1'
#
loop_
_entity.id
_entity.type
_entity.pdbx_description
1 polymer ?
#
loop_
_entity_poly.entity_id
_entity_poly.type
_entity_poly.pdbx_seq_one_letter_code
_entity_poly.pdbx_strand_id
1 'polypeptide(L)'
;MKPSNILKPFTFSFSLLTLFSCSNNENNYDAMGVFEPSLLVFPVKAQGEIIGLDLNEGDDVKADSTLGFIDATKLNLQQQSFQDNRDAQTARILNLQEQTASIQQQISNLQQEHERFSGLLAKGAATQKQVDDLANQIKVLKAQLAATQSQ
;
A
#
# COMPACT_ATOMS: atom_id res chain seq x y z
N MET A 1 79.85 -73.37 21.55
CA MET A 1 79.29 -73.07 20.20
C MET A 1 78.65 -71.70 20.26
N LYS A 2 79.19 -70.72 19.52
CA LYS A 2 78.74 -69.29 19.44
C LYS A 2 77.65 -69.17 18.40
N PRO A 3 76.50 -68.56 18.66
CA PRO A 3 75.59 -68.22 17.57
C PRO A 3 76.04 -66.92 16.85
N SER A 4 76.12 -67.01 15.56
CA SER A 4 76.57 -65.99 14.63
C SER A 4 75.58 -64.79 14.48
N ASN A 5 76.13 -63.58 14.66
CA ASN A 5 75.44 -62.30 14.50
C ASN A 5 75.21 -61.96 13.02
N ILE A 6 74.40 -62.67 12.31
CA ILE A 6 74.11 -62.41 10.89
C ILE A 6 72.88 -61.49 10.72
N LEU A 7 72.14 -61.12 11.81
CA LEU A 7 70.86 -60.35 11.71
C LEU A 7 71.02 -58.86 11.78
N LYS A 8 72.20 -58.31 12.08
CA LYS A 8 72.38 -56.85 12.26
C LYS A 8 72.42 -56.00 10.99
N PRO A 9 72.92 -56.44 9.83
CA PRO A 9 72.89 -55.60 8.63
C PRO A 9 71.55 -55.55 7.95
N PHE A 10 70.66 -56.52 8.16
CA PHE A 10 69.33 -56.53 7.50
C PHE A 10 68.32 -55.53 8.07
N THR A 11 68.33 -55.31 9.39
CA THR A 11 67.44 -54.31 10.04
C THR A 11 67.86 -52.87 9.75
N PHE A 12 69.17 -52.65 9.57
CA PHE A 12 69.66 -51.28 9.20
C PHE A 12 69.36 -50.89 7.74
N SER A 13 69.42 -51.88 6.82
CA SER A 13 69.07 -51.66 5.43
C SER A 13 67.61 -51.43 5.23
N PHE A 14 66.69 -52.00 6.01
CA PHE A 14 65.25 -51.80 5.92
C PHE A 14 64.81 -50.45 6.48
N SER A 15 65.53 -49.91 7.49
CA SER A 15 65.26 -48.54 8.04
C SER A 15 65.61 -47.44 7.11
N LEU A 16 66.53 -47.66 6.13
CA LEU A 16 66.92 -46.61 5.19
C LEU A 16 65.96 -46.46 4.02
N LEU A 17 65.16 -47.47 3.71
CA LEU A 17 64.18 -47.46 2.63
C LEU A 17 62.92 -46.68 2.93
N THR A 18 62.62 -46.34 4.19
CA THR A 18 61.38 -45.58 4.60
C THR A 18 61.56 -44.08 4.47
N LEU A 19 62.72 -43.52 4.15
CA LEU A 19 62.98 -42.11 4.09
C LEU A 19 62.74 -41.49 2.69
N PHE A 20 62.43 -42.27 1.66
CA PHE A 20 62.18 -41.78 0.32
C PHE A 20 60.65 -41.64 -0.04
N SER A 21 59.75 -41.78 0.90
CA SER A 21 58.30 -41.68 0.65
C SER A 21 57.70 -40.28 0.86
N CYS A 22 58.47 -39.21 0.81
CA CYS A 22 57.95 -37.89 0.65
C CYS A 22 57.98 -37.53 -0.84
N SER A 23 56.98 -37.99 -1.57
CA SER A 23 56.61 -37.39 -2.84
C SER A 23 55.87 -36.08 -2.53
N ASN A 24 56.56 -34.95 -2.55
CA ASN A 24 55.91 -33.65 -2.63
C ASN A 24 55.16 -33.59 -3.95
N ASN A 25 53.90 -33.96 -3.92
CA ASN A 25 52.94 -33.60 -4.91
C ASN A 25 52.55 -32.14 -4.63
N GLU A 26 53.44 -31.20 -4.90
CA GLU A 26 53.08 -29.79 -4.94
C GLU A 26 52.11 -29.64 -6.10
N ASN A 27 50.82 -29.67 -5.78
CA ASN A 27 49.82 -29.12 -6.70
C ASN A 27 50.13 -27.63 -6.83
N ASN A 28 50.89 -27.33 -7.85
CA ASN A 28 51.30 -25.96 -8.20
C ASN A 28 50.04 -25.25 -8.77
N TYR A 29 49.13 -24.83 -7.88
CA TYR A 29 48.05 -23.97 -8.27
C TYR A 29 48.52 -22.53 -8.15
N ASP A 30 48.74 -21.88 -9.29
CA ASP A 30 49.20 -20.51 -9.37
C ASP A 30 48.15 -19.49 -8.88
N ALA A 31 46.89 -19.91 -8.80
CA ALA A 31 45.81 -19.13 -8.20
C ALA A 31 44.64 -20.01 -7.76
N MET A 32 44.07 -19.73 -6.60
CA MET A 32 42.80 -20.29 -6.13
C MET A 32 41.82 -19.16 -5.96
N GLY A 33 40.79 -19.13 -6.79
CA GLY A 33 39.71 -18.13 -6.72
C GLY A 33 38.39 -18.83 -6.46
N VAL A 34 37.55 -18.18 -5.62
CA VAL A 34 36.17 -18.57 -5.45
C VAL A 34 35.32 -17.61 -6.29
N PHE A 35 34.55 -18.14 -7.23
CA PHE A 35 33.57 -17.37 -7.96
C PHE A 35 32.32 -17.24 -7.10
N GLU A 36 32.07 -16.05 -6.56
CA GLU A 36 30.82 -15.73 -5.91
C GLU A 36 29.88 -15.08 -6.94
N PRO A 37 28.73 -15.70 -7.25
CA PRO A 37 27.74 -15.05 -8.10
C PRO A 37 27.14 -13.87 -7.34
N SER A 38 27.09 -12.70 -7.97
CA SER A 38 26.32 -11.58 -7.42
C SER A 38 24.81 -11.88 -7.60
N LEU A 39 24.16 -12.23 -6.50
CA LEU A 39 22.72 -12.47 -6.49
C LEU A 39 21.99 -11.10 -6.51
N LEU A 40 21.27 -10.84 -7.59
CA LEU A 40 20.39 -9.68 -7.69
C LEU A 40 18.95 -10.14 -7.44
N VAL A 41 18.33 -9.63 -6.36
CA VAL A 41 16.95 -9.92 -6.01
C VAL A 41 16.05 -8.83 -6.54
N PHE A 42 15.09 -9.18 -7.39
CA PHE A 42 14.06 -8.28 -7.89
C PHE A 42 12.78 -8.41 -7.05
N PRO A 43 12.52 -7.50 -6.09
CA PRO A 43 11.31 -7.58 -5.30
C PRO A 43 10.09 -7.20 -6.13
N VAL A 44 9.06 -8.02 -6.09
CA VAL A 44 7.75 -7.69 -6.66
C VAL A 44 7.05 -6.68 -5.73
N LYS A 45 6.59 -5.55 -6.29
CA LYS A 45 5.94 -4.47 -5.53
C LYS A 45 4.42 -4.66 -5.38
N ALA A 46 3.82 -5.62 -6.08
CA ALA A 46 2.39 -5.90 -6.02
C ALA A 46 2.12 -7.22 -5.30
N GLN A 47 1.00 -7.30 -4.59
CA GLN A 47 0.50 -8.54 -3.98
C GLN A 47 -0.56 -9.15 -4.87
N GLY A 48 -0.40 -10.42 -5.22
CA GLY A 48 -1.35 -11.17 -6.04
C GLY A 48 -0.82 -12.54 -6.36
N GLU A 49 -1.66 -13.37 -6.96
CA GLU A 49 -1.28 -14.67 -7.51
C GLU A 49 -0.49 -14.46 -8.81
N ILE A 50 0.58 -15.22 -9.00
CA ILE A 50 1.32 -15.21 -10.27
C ILE A 50 0.53 -16.02 -11.28
N ILE A 51 -0.05 -15.36 -12.27
CA ILE A 51 -0.84 -16.02 -13.34
C ILE A 51 0.07 -16.66 -14.38
N GLY A 52 1.22 -16.06 -14.62
CA GLY A 52 2.20 -16.56 -15.57
C GLY A 52 3.60 -16.06 -15.21
N LEU A 53 4.56 -16.93 -15.32
CA LEU A 53 5.99 -16.63 -15.18
C LEU A 53 6.70 -17.29 -16.35
N ASP A 54 7.20 -16.48 -17.28
CA ASP A 54 7.91 -16.95 -18.48
C ASP A 54 9.41 -16.82 -18.25
N LEU A 55 9.92 -17.60 -17.30
CA LEU A 55 11.32 -17.60 -16.91
C LEU A 55 11.72 -18.99 -16.43
N ASN A 56 12.80 -19.51 -17.01
CA ASN A 56 13.42 -20.76 -16.61
C ASN A 56 14.83 -20.51 -16.07
N GLU A 57 15.33 -21.46 -15.28
CA GLU A 57 16.69 -21.42 -14.80
C GLU A 57 17.69 -21.50 -15.96
N GLY A 58 18.60 -20.54 -16.02
CA GLY A 58 19.58 -20.40 -17.11
C GLY A 58 19.18 -19.46 -18.24
N ASP A 59 17.99 -18.86 -18.20
CA ASP A 59 17.56 -17.91 -19.21
C ASP A 59 18.29 -16.56 -19.11
N ASP A 60 18.64 -15.99 -20.25
CA ASP A 60 19.20 -14.65 -20.36
C ASP A 60 18.07 -13.60 -20.37
N VAL A 61 17.97 -12.84 -19.28
CA VAL A 61 16.95 -11.79 -19.12
C VAL A 61 17.47 -10.45 -19.62
N LYS A 62 16.74 -9.84 -20.54
CA LYS A 62 17.04 -8.49 -21.04
C LYS A 62 16.42 -7.43 -20.12
N ALA A 63 17.07 -6.27 -20.02
CA ALA A 63 16.48 -5.13 -19.35
C ALA A 63 15.11 -4.77 -19.97
N ASP A 64 14.15 -4.35 -19.16
CA ASP A 64 12.79 -3.96 -19.54
C ASP A 64 11.94 -5.07 -20.20
N SER A 65 12.34 -6.34 -20.09
CA SER A 65 11.50 -7.46 -20.53
C SER A 65 10.41 -7.80 -19.50
N THR A 66 9.23 -8.17 -19.99
CA THR A 66 8.15 -8.67 -19.15
C THR A 66 8.41 -10.13 -18.82
N LEU A 67 8.58 -10.44 -17.54
CA LEU A 67 8.92 -11.79 -17.08
C LEU A 67 7.70 -12.59 -16.62
N GLY A 68 6.60 -11.91 -16.30
CA GLY A 68 5.40 -12.57 -15.82
C GLY A 68 4.28 -11.60 -15.49
N PHE A 69 3.15 -12.14 -15.08
CA PHE A 69 1.94 -11.41 -14.75
C PHE A 69 1.42 -11.82 -13.37
N ILE A 70 0.96 -10.82 -12.62
CA ILE A 70 0.30 -11.02 -11.33
C ILE A 70 -1.19 -10.74 -11.51
N ASP A 71 -2.04 -11.53 -10.84
CA ASP A 71 -3.48 -11.31 -10.84
C ASP A 71 -3.82 -9.95 -10.22
N ALA A 72 -4.38 -9.07 -11.03
CA ALA A 72 -4.81 -7.75 -10.63
C ALA A 72 -6.29 -7.68 -10.22
N THR A 73 -7.01 -8.80 -10.18
CA THR A 73 -8.46 -8.85 -9.91
C THR A 73 -8.80 -8.15 -8.59
N LYS A 74 -8.07 -8.45 -7.51
CA LYS A 74 -8.27 -7.81 -6.21
C LYS A 74 -8.03 -6.31 -6.28
N LEU A 75 -7.00 -5.87 -6.99
CA LEU A 75 -6.65 -4.46 -7.13
C LEU A 75 -7.71 -3.71 -7.93
N ASN A 76 -8.21 -4.31 -9.02
CA ASN A 76 -9.28 -3.76 -9.84
C ASN A 76 -10.58 -3.62 -9.03
N LEU A 77 -10.95 -4.63 -8.23
CA LEU A 77 -12.12 -4.56 -7.35
C LEU A 77 -11.97 -3.48 -6.27
N GLN A 78 -10.78 -3.30 -5.71
CA GLN A 78 -10.51 -2.22 -4.77
C GLN A 78 -10.64 -0.85 -5.46
N GLN A 79 -10.10 -0.69 -6.65
CA GLN A 79 -10.24 0.53 -7.44
C GLN A 79 -11.71 0.84 -7.72
N GLN A 80 -12.50 -0.15 -8.15
CA GLN A 80 -13.93 0.00 -8.37
C GLN A 80 -14.65 0.44 -7.09
N SER A 81 -14.37 -0.19 -5.96
CA SER A 81 -14.95 0.17 -4.66
C SER A 81 -14.63 1.61 -4.26
N PHE A 82 -13.42 2.10 -4.52
CA PHE A 82 -13.07 3.50 -4.29
C PHE A 82 -13.84 4.45 -5.21
N GLN A 83 -14.04 4.08 -6.48
CA GLN A 83 -14.84 4.88 -7.41
C GLN A 83 -16.31 4.93 -6.96
N ASP A 84 -16.91 3.79 -6.61
CA ASP A 84 -18.29 3.73 -6.13
C ASP A 84 -18.49 4.55 -4.85
N ASN A 85 -17.55 4.47 -3.90
CA ASN A 85 -17.58 5.29 -2.69
C ASN A 85 -17.47 6.79 -3.00
N ARG A 86 -16.61 7.18 -3.93
CA ARG A 86 -16.49 8.59 -4.37
C ARG A 86 -17.79 9.07 -4.98
N ASP A 87 -18.40 8.29 -5.84
CA ASP A 87 -19.63 8.64 -6.53
C ASP A 87 -20.81 8.74 -5.53
N ALA A 88 -20.87 7.83 -4.55
CA ALA A 88 -21.83 7.92 -3.45
C ALA A 88 -21.64 9.18 -2.60
N GLN A 89 -20.40 9.58 -2.29
CA GLN A 89 -20.14 10.84 -1.57
C GLN A 89 -20.52 12.07 -2.41
N THR A 90 -20.25 12.04 -3.70
CA THR A 90 -20.65 13.12 -4.63
C THR A 90 -22.17 13.29 -4.66
N ALA A 91 -22.92 12.19 -4.77
CA ALA A 91 -24.37 12.20 -4.71
C ALA A 91 -24.90 12.74 -3.37
N ARG A 92 -24.24 12.38 -2.26
CA ARG A 92 -24.59 12.91 -0.94
C ARG A 92 -24.38 14.44 -0.86
N ILE A 93 -23.27 14.93 -1.37
CA ILE A 93 -22.99 16.39 -1.41
C ILE A 93 -24.06 17.13 -2.21
N LEU A 94 -24.43 16.62 -3.39
CA LEU A 94 -25.49 17.22 -4.20
C LEU A 94 -26.83 17.25 -3.44
N ASN A 95 -27.19 16.16 -2.78
CA ASN A 95 -28.41 16.10 -1.98
C ASN A 95 -28.41 17.14 -0.84
N LEU A 96 -27.30 17.31 -0.12
CA LEU A 96 -27.15 18.31 0.93
C LEU A 96 -27.20 19.74 0.36
N GLN A 97 -26.67 19.98 -0.83
CA GLN A 97 -26.77 21.26 -1.51
C GLN A 97 -28.23 21.61 -1.85
N GLU A 98 -28.99 20.67 -2.39
CA GLU A 98 -30.42 20.84 -2.68
C GLU A 98 -31.25 21.11 -1.40
N GLN A 99 -30.97 20.35 -0.32
CA GLN A 99 -31.61 20.61 0.98
C GLN A 99 -31.28 22.00 1.51
N THR A 100 -30.01 22.41 1.41
CA THR A 100 -29.55 23.75 1.82
C THR A 100 -30.26 24.85 1.03
N ALA A 101 -30.33 24.70 -0.31
CA ALA A 101 -31.03 25.63 -1.17
C ALA A 101 -32.53 25.75 -0.83
N SER A 102 -33.17 24.60 -0.56
CA SER A 102 -34.59 24.58 -0.14
C SER A 102 -34.82 25.33 1.17
N ILE A 103 -33.97 25.08 2.19
CA ILE A 103 -34.08 25.78 3.49
C ILE A 103 -33.81 27.28 3.32
N GLN A 104 -32.84 27.69 2.51
CA GLN A 104 -32.56 29.08 2.22
C GLN A 104 -33.74 29.76 1.58
N GLN A 105 -34.43 29.10 0.62
CA GLN A 105 -35.62 29.65 -0.01
C GLN A 105 -36.77 29.83 1.00
N GLN A 106 -36.96 28.87 1.91
CA GLN A 106 -37.96 28.98 2.98
C GLN A 106 -37.67 30.17 3.92
N ILE A 107 -36.39 30.35 4.29
CA ILE A 107 -35.96 31.49 5.11
C ILE A 107 -36.27 32.80 4.36
N SER A 108 -35.95 32.91 3.08
CA SER A 108 -36.21 34.08 2.27
C SER A 108 -37.71 34.43 2.22
N ASN A 109 -38.56 33.43 2.00
CA ASN A 109 -40.01 33.60 1.98
C ASN A 109 -40.54 34.11 3.34
N LEU A 110 -40.11 33.49 4.45
CA LEU A 110 -40.50 33.91 5.79
C LEU A 110 -39.96 35.30 6.16
N GLN A 111 -38.79 35.69 5.66
CA GLN A 111 -38.25 37.04 5.86
C GLN A 111 -39.11 38.09 5.16
N GLN A 112 -39.53 37.84 3.93
CA GLN A 112 -40.44 38.72 3.21
C GLN A 112 -41.80 38.85 3.91
N GLU A 113 -42.31 37.73 4.42
CA GLU A 113 -43.55 37.73 5.20
C GLU A 113 -43.41 38.49 6.51
N HIS A 114 -42.32 38.27 7.26
CA HIS A 114 -42.02 39.00 8.48
C HIS A 114 -41.94 40.53 8.23
N GLU A 115 -41.25 40.95 7.15
CA GLU A 115 -41.18 42.36 6.77
C GLU A 115 -42.56 42.92 6.49
N ARG A 116 -43.39 42.22 5.72
CA ARG A 116 -44.77 42.63 5.42
C ARG A 116 -45.60 42.77 6.69
N PHE A 117 -45.57 41.78 7.61
CA PHE A 117 -46.31 41.82 8.86
C PHE A 117 -45.80 42.90 9.82
N SER A 118 -44.49 43.16 9.83
CA SER A 118 -43.92 44.28 10.59
C SER A 118 -44.45 45.64 10.11
N GLY A 119 -44.57 45.81 8.77
CA GLY A 119 -45.19 47.02 8.20
C GLY A 119 -46.68 47.13 8.50
N LEU A 120 -47.41 46.03 8.59
CA LEU A 120 -48.83 45.99 9.01
C LEU A 120 -48.99 46.30 10.50
N LEU A 121 -48.10 45.79 11.34
CA LEU A 121 -48.08 46.05 12.79
C LEU A 121 -47.90 47.58 13.02
N ALA A 122 -46.98 48.22 12.35
CA ALA A 122 -46.76 49.67 12.43
C ALA A 122 -47.99 50.50 12.07
N LYS A 123 -48.93 49.92 11.30
CA LYS A 123 -50.21 50.52 10.91
C LYS A 123 -51.41 50.07 11.78
N GLY A 124 -51.13 49.26 12.80
CA GLY A 124 -52.18 48.69 13.66
C GLY A 124 -53.00 47.56 13.04
N ALA A 125 -52.57 47.00 11.89
CA ALA A 125 -53.29 45.99 11.12
C ALA A 125 -52.76 44.54 11.33
N ALA A 126 -51.79 44.35 12.19
CA ALA A 126 -51.26 43.05 12.62
C ALA A 126 -50.97 43.07 14.13
N THR A 127 -50.78 41.87 14.74
CA THR A 127 -50.42 41.71 16.16
C THR A 127 -48.93 41.50 16.33
N GLN A 128 -48.33 41.92 17.44
CA GLN A 128 -46.96 41.63 17.81
C GLN A 128 -46.67 40.14 17.78
N LYS A 129 -47.62 39.32 18.31
CA LYS A 129 -47.49 37.88 18.29
C LYS A 129 -47.23 37.30 16.89
N GLN A 130 -47.92 37.78 15.86
CA GLN A 130 -47.72 37.32 14.49
C GLN A 130 -46.31 37.60 13.98
N VAL A 131 -45.76 38.78 14.29
CA VAL A 131 -44.39 39.14 13.93
C VAL A 131 -43.34 38.26 14.66
N ASP A 132 -43.57 38.07 15.99
CA ASP A 132 -42.70 37.26 16.83
C ASP A 132 -42.71 35.76 16.41
N ASP A 133 -43.88 35.24 16.04
CA ASP A 133 -44.00 33.84 15.54
C ASP A 133 -43.20 33.64 14.26
N LEU A 134 -43.25 34.59 13.32
CA LEU A 134 -42.44 34.55 12.08
C LEU A 134 -40.93 34.67 12.37
N ALA A 135 -40.55 35.57 13.28
CA ALA A 135 -39.13 35.68 13.69
C ALA A 135 -38.59 34.38 14.32
N ASN A 136 -39.39 33.70 15.14
CA ASN A 136 -39.04 32.43 15.72
C ASN A 136 -38.90 31.32 14.68
N GLN A 137 -39.82 31.25 13.69
CA GLN A 137 -39.72 30.28 12.59
C GLN A 137 -38.42 30.48 11.78
N ILE A 138 -38.08 31.75 11.44
CA ILE A 138 -36.83 32.09 10.77
C ILE A 138 -35.62 31.62 11.59
N LYS A 139 -35.62 31.80 12.91
CA LYS A 139 -34.56 31.38 13.81
C LYS A 139 -34.38 29.87 13.79
N VAL A 140 -35.46 29.11 13.81
CA VAL A 140 -35.43 27.61 13.75
C VAL A 140 -34.84 27.17 12.40
N LEU A 141 -35.30 27.70 11.29
CA LEU A 141 -34.77 27.34 9.96
C LEU A 141 -33.30 27.73 9.78
N LYS A 142 -32.84 28.85 10.34
CA LYS A 142 -31.41 29.20 10.34
C LYS A 142 -30.58 28.20 11.13
N ALA A 143 -31.07 27.71 12.26
CA ALA A 143 -30.39 26.66 13.01
C ALA A 143 -30.35 25.33 12.24
N GLN A 144 -31.44 24.97 11.56
CA GLN A 144 -31.48 23.79 10.68
C GLN A 144 -30.52 23.92 9.50
N LEU A 145 -30.45 25.11 8.87
CA LEU A 145 -29.50 25.39 7.80
C LEU A 145 -28.06 25.17 8.26
N ALA A 146 -27.69 25.73 9.40
CA ALA A 146 -26.34 25.56 9.97
C ALA A 146 -26.03 24.09 10.27
N ALA A 147 -26.99 23.32 10.79
CA ALA A 147 -26.82 21.89 11.03
C ALA A 147 -26.65 21.08 9.75
N THR A 148 -27.37 21.43 8.67
CA THR A 148 -27.23 20.77 7.37
C THR A 148 -25.88 21.08 6.71
N GLN A 149 -25.38 22.31 6.85
CA GLN A 149 -24.08 22.73 6.32
C GLN A 149 -22.87 22.11 7.03
N SER A 150 -23.06 21.57 8.24
CA SER A 150 -22.01 20.94 9.04
C SER A 150 -21.88 19.42 8.82
N GLN A 151 -22.68 18.80 7.98
CA GLN A 151 -22.67 17.39 7.63
C GLN A 151 -21.77 17.06 6.45
#